data_d602abe8d4c3d95f7304cc4f731d0dd0
#
_entry.id   d602abe8d4c3d95f7304cc4f731d0dd0
#
_cell.length_a   1.000
_cell.length_b   1.000
_cell.length_c   1.000
_cell.angle_alpha   90.00
_cell.angle_beta   90.00
_cell.angle_gamma   90.00
#
_symmetry.space_group_name_H-M   'P 1'
#
loop_
_entity.id
_entity.type
_entity.pdbx_description
1 polymer ?
#
loop_
_entity_poly.entity_id
_entity_poly.type
_entity_poly.pdbx_seq_one_letter_code
_entity_poly.pdbx_strand_id
1 'polypeptide(L)'
;MQKNWSLKILNSFKKLSELDDDLKFIINKYDLPVSRKQSNTFETLMRIIIGQQISRKAAESIYKKLREKKITKHKNFLNTDDKYLKNLGLSFRKIIYIKDLAKNIYENKINLNEFKKSSSEVVYNSLIKIKG
;
A
#
# COMPACT_ATOMS: atom_id res chain seq x y z
N MET A 1 6.37 -20.68 12.03
CA MET A 1 5.99 -19.70 10.99
C MET A 1 7.20 -18.81 10.69
N GLN A 2 7.82 -18.96 9.54
CA GLN A 2 8.93 -18.09 9.17
C GLN A 2 8.39 -16.67 8.93
N LYS A 3 8.79 -15.75 9.80
CA LYS A 3 8.49 -14.34 9.69
C LYS A 3 9.33 -13.80 8.54
N ASN A 4 8.70 -13.37 7.44
CA ASN A 4 9.34 -12.89 6.20
C ASN A 4 10.07 -11.55 6.37
N TRP A 5 10.89 -11.42 7.42
CA TRP A 5 11.76 -10.27 7.66
C TRP A 5 13.08 -10.43 6.89
N SER A 6 13.59 -9.33 6.33
CA SER A 6 14.95 -9.33 5.77
C SER A 6 15.98 -9.50 6.90
N LEU A 7 17.13 -10.08 6.55
CA LEU A 7 18.24 -10.29 7.50
C LEU A 7 18.65 -8.97 8.20
N LYS A 8 18.63 -7.85 7.45
CA LYS A 8 18.91 -6.51 7.97
C LYS A 8 17.96 -6.12 9.11
N ILE A 9 16.66 -6.37 8.95
CA ILE A 9 15.65 -6.06 9.98
C ILE A 9 15.79 -6.99 11.17
N LEU A 10 16.03 -8.29 10.95
CA LEU A 10 16.28 -9.23 12.05
C LEU A 10 17.48 -8.82 12.91
N ASN A 11 18.58 -8.41 12.27
CA ASN A 11 19.74 -7.89 12.97
C ASN A 11 19.43 -6.60 13.75
N SER A 12 18.55 -5.73 13.22
CA SER A 12 18.09 -4.53 13.94
C SER A 12 17.29 -4.87 15.19
N PHE A 13 16.38 -5.85 15.12
CA PHE A 13 15.64 -6.34 16.28
C PHE A 13 16.59 -6.90 17.36
N LYS A 14 17.60 -7.67 16.95
CA LYS A 14 18.61 -8.20 17.87
C LYS A 14 19.36 -7.07 18.58
N LYS A 15 19.87 -6.10 17.84
CA LYS A 15 20.56 -4.94 18.42
C LYS A 15 19.65 -4.15 19.38
N LEU A 16 18.39 -3.92 19.02
CA LEU A 16 17.45 -3.22 19.93
C LEU A 16 17.22 -4.00 21.21
N SER A 17 17.11 -5.33 21.15
CA SER A 17 16.96 -6.15 22.35
C SER A 17 18.23 -6.22 23.23
N GLU A 18 19.40 -5.89 22.67
CA GLU A 18 20.66 -5.78 23.43
C GLU A 18 20.79 -4.41 24.14
N LEU A 19 20.12 -3.37 23.61
CA LEU A 19 20.21 -1.99 24.11
C LEU A 19 19.09 -1.61 25.08
N ASP A 20 17.99 -2.35 25.10
CA ASP A 20 16.77 -2.00 25.84
C ASP A 20 16.12 -3.26 26.41
N ASP A 21 16.06 -3.34 27.74
CA ASP A 21 15.52 -4.49 28.47
C ASP A 21 14.00 -4.66 28.30
N ASP A 22 13.25 -3.58 28.13
CA ASP A 22 11.80 -3.63 27.88
C ASP A 22 11.52 -4.19 26.50
N LEU A 23 12.28 -3.78 25.48
CA LEU A 23 12.18 -4.35 24.14
C LEU A 23 12.60 -5.82 24.12
N LYS A 24 13.64 -6.19 24.86
CA LYS A 24 14.07 -7.58 25.03
C LYS A 24 12.96 -8.43 25.66
N PHE A 25 12.34 -7.93 26.72
CA PHE A 25 11.21 -8.60 27.38
C PHE A 25 10.02 -8.79 26.41
N ILE A 26 9.64 -7.74 25.66
CA ILE A 26 8.53 -7.78 24.70
C ILE A 26 8.80 -8.78 23.58
N ILE A 27 10.01 -8.75 22.99
CA ILE A 27 10.39 -9.65 21.91
C ILE A 27 10.38 -11.11 22.38
N ASN A 28 10.89 -11.38 23.58
CA ASN A 28 10.93 -12.73 24.16
C ASN A 28 9.53 -13.26 24.53
N LYS A 29 8.64 -12.37 25.00
CA LYS A 29 7.29 -12.75 25.44
C LYS A 29 6.31 -12.92 24.29
N TYR A 30 6.35 -12.03 23.30
CA TYR A 30 5.33 -11.94 22.24
C TYR A 30 5.86 -12.30 20.85
N ASP A 31 7.14 -12.60 20.76
CA ASP A 31 7.79 -12.79 19.48
C ASP A 31 7.91 -11.51 18.62
N LEU A 32 8.54 -11.62 17.46
CA LEU A 32 8.61 -10.53 16.50
C LEU A 32 7.26 -10.35 15.79
N PRO A 33 6.88 -9.11 15.47
CA PRO A 33 5.66 -8.83 14.73
C PRO A 33 5.69 -9.50 13.34
N VAL A 34 4.53 -9.78 12.77
CA VAL A 34 4.44 -10.34 11.41
C VAL A 34 4.82 -9.29 10.39
N SER A 35 5.70 -9.65 9.44
CA SER A 35 6.06 -8.76 8.33
C SER A 35 4.83 -8.47 7.46
N ARG A 36 4.56 -7.17 7.24
CA ARG A 36 3.45 -6.71 6.39
C ARG A 36 3.95 -6.22 5.02
N LYS A 37 5.04 -6.81 4.53
CA LYS A 37 5.58 -6.47 3.22
C LYS A 37 4.53 -6.73 2.13
N GLN A 38 4.28 -5.73 1.30
CA GLN A 38 3.36 -5.80 0.17
C GLN A 38 4.12 -5.62 -1.14
N SER A 39 3.52 -6.06 -2.24
CA SER A 39 4.07 -5.88 -3.58
C SER A 39 3.88 -4.45 -4.09
N ASN A 40 4.82 -3.98 -4.92
CA ASN A 40 4.72 -2.66 -5.57
C ASN A 40 3.78 -2.75 -6.78
N THR A 41 2.48 -2.71 -6.53
CA THR A 41 1.45 -2.80 -7.58
C THR A 41 0.47 -1.64 -7.48
N PHE A 42 -0.20 -1.32 -8.59
CA PHE A 42 -1.31 -0.38 -8.59
C PHE A 42 -2.36 -0.74 -7.54
N GLU A 43 -2.71 -2.01 -7.44
CA GLU A 43 -3.70 -2.52 -6.48
C GLU A 43 -3.29 -2.22 -5.03
N THR A 44 -2.02 -2.37 -4.68
CA THR A 44 -1.50 -2.04 -3.36
C THR A 44 -1.63 -0.54 -3.06
N LEU A 45 -1.23 0.33 -3.99
CA LEU A 45 -1.35 1.78 -3.82
C LEU A 45 -2.81 2.23 -3.77
N MET A 46 -3.66 1.66 -4.62
CA MET A 46 -5.11 1.89 -4.59
C MET A 46 -5.70 1.55 -3.21
N ARG A 47 -5.33 0.40 -2.62
CA ARG A 47 -5.78 0.02 -1.27
C ARG A 47 -5.32 1.00 -0.20
N ILE A 48 -4.10 1.52 -0.30
CA ILE A 48 -3.59 2.55 0.61
C ILE A 48 -4.46 3.81 0.51
N ILE A 49 -4.73 4.30 -0.70
CA ILE A 49 -5.60 5.48 -0.92
C ILE A 49 -7.02 5.23 -0.39
N ILE A 50 -7.58 4.05 -0.64
CA ILE A 50 -8.91 3.68 -0.12
C ILE A 50 -8.93 3.76 1.41
N GLY A 51 -7.87 3.28 2.07
CA GLY A 51 -7.77 3.23 3.53
C GLY A 51 -7.53 4.57 4.24
N GLN A 52 -7.17 5.63 3.51
CA GLN A 52 -6.93 6.94 4.12
C GLN A 52 -8.19 7.47 4.83
N GLN A 53 -8.03 7.90 6.09
CA GLN A 53 -9.08 8.57 6.90
C GLN A 53 -10.39 7.78 7.09
N ILE A 54 -10.38 6.47 6.94
CA ILE A 54 -11.51 5.59 7.24
C ILE A 54 -11.06 4.37 8.03
N SER A 55 -12.02 3.68 8.67
CA SER A 55 -11.72 2.45 9.41
C SER A 55 -11.24 1.33 8.46
N ARG A 56 -10.43 0.43 9.01
CA ARG A 56 -9.95 -0.75 8.27
C ARG A 56 -11.12 -1.57 7.72
N LYS A 57 -12.18 -1.76 8.51
CA LYS A 57 -13.38 -2.51 8.11
C LYS A 57 -14.08 -1.86 6.91
N ALA A 58 -14.21 -0.54 6.91
CA ALA A 58 -14.80 0.21 5.79
C ALA A 58 -13.93 0.09 4.52
N ALA A 59 -12.61 0.26 4.66
CA ALA A 59 -11.68 0.13 3.54
C ALA A 59 -11.74 -1.28 2.91
N GLU A 60 -11.73 -2.33 3.72
CA GLU A 60 -11.84 -3.71 3.24
C GLU A 60 -13.17 -3.99 2.54
N SER A 61 -14.29 -3.43 3.02
CA SER A 61 -15.60 -3.56 2.37
C SER A 61 -15.60 -2.94 0.97
N ILE A 62 -15.05 -1.72 0.83
CA ILE A 62 -14.94 -1.04 -0.47
C ILE A 62 -14.05 -1.83 -1.42
N TYR A 63 -12.86 -2.23 -0.93
CA TYR A 63 -11.91 -3.00 -1.73
C TYR A 63 -12.50 -4.34 -2.21
N LYS A 64 -13.23 -5.06 -1.34
CA LYS A 64 -13.91 -6.31 -1.71
C LYS A 64 -14.86 -6.10 -2.89
N LYS A 65 -15.69 -5.05 -2.87
CA LYS A 65 -16.60 -4.71 -3.98
C LYS A 65 -15.84 -4.44 -5.28
N LEU A 66 -14.75 -3.66 -5.23
CA LEU A 66 -13.92 -3.40 -6.41
C LEU A 66 -13.31 -4.68 -6.98
N ARG A 67 -12.84 -5.58 -6.12
CA ARG A 67 -12.28 -6.87 -6.51
C ARG A 67 -13.31 -7.79 -7.15
N GLU A 68 -14.51 -7.91 -6.58
CA GLU A 68 -15.63 -8.69 -7.13
C GLU A 68 -16.04 -8.18 -8.53
N LYS A 69 -15.96 -6.86 -8.75
CA LYS A 69 -16.23 -6.24 -10.05
C LYS A 69 -15.02 -6.21 -10.99
N LYS A 70 -13.89 -6.81 -10.59
CA LYS A 70 -12.63 -6.85 -11.36
C LYS A 70 -12.04 -5.46 -11.68
N ILE A 71 -12.28 -4.47 -10.82
CA ILE A 71 -11.83 -3.08 -10.97
C ILE A 71 -10.55 -2.83 -10.16
N THR A 72 -9.63 -3.77 -10.09
CA THR A 72 -8.38 -3.67 -9.33
C THR A 72 -7.14 -3.44 -10.20
N LYS A 73 -7.30 -3.39 -11.51
CA LYS A 73 -6.23 -3.04 -12.46
C LYS A 73 -6.38 -1.59 -12.92
N HIS A 74 -5.27 -0.87 -13.11
CA HIS A 74 -5.27 0.54 -13.51
C HIS A 74 -6.14 0.82 -14.76
N LYS A 75 -6.04 -0.01 -15.79
CA LYS A 75 -6.87 0.13 -17.01
C LYS A 75 -8.37 0.00 -16.72
N ASN A 76 -8.75 -0.99 -15.91
CA ASN A 76 -10.16 -1.21 -15.57
C ASN A 76 -10.71 -0.06 -14.72
N PHE A 77 -9.90 0.44 -13.78
CA PHE A 77 -10.28 1.57 -12.93
C PHE A 77 -10.47 2.86 -13.75
N LEU A 78 -9.56 3.15 -14.69
CA LEU A 78 -9.66 4.31 -15.59
C LEU A 78 -10.95 4.29 -16.43
N ASN A 79 -11.33 3.12 -16.94
CA ASN A 79 -12.48 2.95 -17.81
C ASN A 79 -13.81 2.85 -17.05
N THR A 80 -13.77 2.84 -15.71
CA THR A 80 -14.98 2.76 -14.89
C THR A 80 -15.55 4.15 -14.66
N ASP A 81 -16.86 4.30 -14.80
CA ASP A 81 -17.59 5.53 -14.56
C ASP A 81 -17.48 5.99 -13.08
N ASP A 82 -17.33 7.29 -12.87
CA ASP A 82 -17.14 7.88 -11.53
C ASP A 82 -18.36 7.68 -10.62
N LYS A 83 -19.55 7.76 -11.19
CA LYS A 83 -20.82 7.56 -10.47
C LYS A 83 -20.93 6.12 -9.97
N TYR A 84 -20.51 5.18 -10.81
CA TYR A 84 -20.45 3.77 -10.42
C TYR A 84 -19.42 3.52 -9.31
N LEU A 85 -18.21 4.09 -9.42
CA LEU A 85 -17.18 4.01 -8.36
C LEU A 85 -17.67 4.60 -7.04
N LYS A 86 -18.41 5.73 -7.10
CA LYS A 86 -19.04 6.32 -5.92
C LYS A 86 -20.06 5.39 -5.28
N ASN A 87 -20.88 4.70 -6.07
CA ASN A 87 -21.86 3.73 -5.57
C ASN A 87 -21.20 2.50 -4.91
N LEU A 88 -19.97 2.18 -5.27
CA LEU A 88 -19.18 1.15 -4.59
C LEU A 88 -18.61 1.61 -3.24
N GLY A 89 -18.74 2.90 -2.91
CA GLY A 89 -18.35 3.48 -1.62
C GLY A 89 -17.10 4.36 -1.66
N LEU A 90 -16.56 4.68 -2.83
CA LEU A 90 -15.45 5.61 -2.94
C LEU A 90 -15.90 7.06 -2.82
N SER A 91 -15.17 7.88 -2.06
CA SER A 91 -15.37 9.32 -2.08
C SER A 91 -14.86 9.91 -3.40
N PHE A 92 -15.41 11.06 -3.80
CA PHE A 92 -15.00 11.75 -5.03
C PHE A 92 -13.49 12.04 -5.06
N ARG A 93 -12.91 12.47 -3.93
CA ARG A 93 -11.46 12.69 -3.82
C ARG A 93 -10.65 11.43 -4.10
N LYS A 94 -11.04 10.29 -3.52
CA LYS A 94 -10.35 9.01 -3.74
C LYS A 94 -10.45 8.55 -5.18
N ILE A 95 -11.60 8.78 -5.85
CA ILE A 95 -11.75 8.49 -7.27
C ILE A 95 -10.74 9.30 -8.09
N ILE A 96 -10.64 10.61 -7.84
CA ILE A 96 -9.67 11.48 -8.52
C ILE A 96 -8.23 10.99 -8.29
N TYR A 97 -7.85 10.69 -7.05
CA TYR A 97 -6.49 10.27 -6.70
C TYR A 97 -6.12 8.94 -7.33
N ILE A 98 -7.02 7.96 -7.27
CA ILE A 98 -6.77 6.64 -7.86
C ILE A 98 -6.75 6.72 -9.38
N LYS A 99 -7.60 7.54 -10.01
CA LYS A 99 -7.56 7.77 -11.46
C LYS A 99 -6.28 8.49 -11.90
N ASP A 100 -5.81 9.46 -11.13
CA ASP A 100 -4.53 10.13 -11.42
C ASP A 100 -3.35 9.14 -11.35
N LEU A 101 -3.28 8.31 -10.29
CA LEU A 101 -2.32 7.23 -10.18
C LEU A 101 -2.41 6.26 -11.37
N ALA A 102 -3.61 5.80 -11.69
CA ALA A 102 -3.85 4.86 -12.78
C ALA A 102 -3.43 5.43 -14.14
N LYS A 103 -3.68 6.72 -14.39
CA LYS A 103 -3.28 7.44 -15.59
C LYS A 103 -1.76 7.55 -15.69
N ASN A 104 -1.07 7.94 -14.62
CA ASN A 104 0.39 8.04 -14.61
C ASN A 104 1.07 6.69 -14.87
N ILE A 105 0.49 5.58 -14.39
CA ILE A 105 0.98 4.24 -14.70
C ILE A 105 0.69 3.87 -16.15
N TYR A 106 -0.50 4.15 -16.65
CA TYR A 106 -0.90 3.85 -18.02
C TYR A 106 -0.04 4.59 -19.07
N GLU A 107 0.29 5.84 -18.78
CA GLU A 107 1.15 6.69 -19.62
C GLU A 107 2.66 6.42 -19.43
N ASN A 108 3.03 5.38 -18.66
CA ASN A 108 4.41 5.03 -18.32
C ASN A 108 5.22 6.16 -17.64
N LYS A 109 4.56 7.14 -17.03
CA LYS A 109 5.19 8.18 -16.21
C LYS A 109 5.68 7.64 -14.86
N ILE A 110 5.06 6.57 -14.39
CA ILE A 110 5.41 5.83 -13.18
C ILE A 110 5.53 4.35 -13.52
N ASN A 111 6.72 3.80 -13.26
CA ASN A 111 7.00 2.37 -13.39
C ASN A 111 7.21 1.74 -12.00
N LEU A 112 6.17 1.11 -11.47
CA LEU A 112 6.20 0.49 -10.14
C LEU A 112 7.22 -0.65 -10.02
N ASN A 113 7.58 -1.30 -11.13
CA ASN A 113 8.59 -2.37 -11.13
C ASN A 113 10.00 -1.84 -10.87
N GLU A 114 10.29 -0.61 -11.31
CA GLU A 114 11.58 0.05 -11.09
C GLU A 114 11.76 0.48 -9.64
N PHE A 115 10.69 0.72 -8.90
CA PHE A 115 10.76 1.12 -7.48
C PHE A 115 11.46 0.09 -6.59
N LYS A 116 11.50 -1.19 -6.99
CA LYS A 116 12.25 -2.22 -6.27
C LYS A 116 13.76 -1.99 -6.27
N LYS A 117 14.27 -1.28 -7.28
CA LYS A 117 15.70 -1.01 -7.50
C LYS A 117 16.04 0.46 -7.22
N SER A 118 15.06 1.31 -6.99
CA SER A 118 15.22 2.74 -6.78
C SER A 118 15.48 3.06 -5.31
N SER A 119 16.17 4.19 -5.05
CA SER A 119 16.29 4.73 -3.71
C SER A 119 14.93 5.23 -3.19
N SER A 120 14.78 5.32 -1.87
CA SER A 120 13.57 5.85 -1.23
C SER A 120 13.25 7.28 -1.70
N GLU A 121 14.28 8.10 -1.95
CA GLU A 121 14.13 9.47 -2.44
C GLU A 121 13.52 9.52 -3.86
N VAL A 122 13.99 8.66 -4.77
CA VAL A 122 13.44 8.55 -6.13
C VAL A 122 11.98 8.12 -6.10
N VAL A 123 11.65 7.13 -5.27
CA VAL A 123 10.27 6.65 -5.08
C VAL A 123 9.39 7.77 -4.52
N TYR A 124 9.86 8.46 -3.46
CA TYR A 124 9.15 9.58 -2.86
C TYR A 124 8.87 10.68 -3.88
N ASN A 125 9.90 11.17 -4.60
CA ASN A 125 9.78 12.22 -5.60
C ASN A 125 8.87 11.85 -6.78
N SER A 126 8.74 10.56 -7.07
CA SER A 126 7.80 10.07 -8.09
C SER A 126 6.36 10.05 -7.59
N LEU A 127 6.14 9.63 -6.34
CA LEU A 127 4.81 9.46 -5.78
C LEU A 127 4.17 10.79 -5.35
N ILE A 128 4.93 11.77 -4.85
CA ILE A 128 4.38 13.09 -4.45
C ILE A 128 3.81 13.90 -5.62
N LYS A 129 4.12 13.53 -6.86
CA LYS A 129 3.54 14.17 -8.06
C LYS A 129 2.11 13.69 -8.35
N ILE A 130 1.67 12.62 -7.72
CA ILE A 130 0.32 12.10 -7.84
C ILE A 130 -0.59 12.88 -6.89
N LYS A 131 -1.81 13.15 -7.33
CA LYS A 131 -2.81 13.80 -6.49
C LYS A 131 -3.18 12.89 -5.31
N GLY A 132 -3.10 13.40 -4.09
CA GLY A 132 -3.54 12.69 -2.89
C GLY A 132 -2.43 12.37 -1.86
#